data_959f3fbf04806364804c3fc1534d37d7
#
_entry.id   959f3fbf04806364804c3fc1534d37d7
#
_cell.length_a   1.000
_cell.length_b   1.000
_cell.length_c   1.000
_cell.angle_alpha   90.00
_cell.angle_beta   90.00
_cell.angle_gamma   90.00
#
_symmetry.space_group_name_H-M   'P 1'
#
loop_
_entity.id
_entity.type
_entity.pdbx_description
1 polymer ?
#
loop_
_entity_poly.entity_id
_entity_poly.type
_entity_poly.pdbx_seq_one_letter_code
_entity_poly.pdbx_strand_id
1 'polypeptide(L)'
;IEYKANQTIRVKYSKTGNVVAMDINDYLRGVVPSEMPPSYNIEALKAQAIVARTYTYKKMMTHGEGEEADMCDNHTHCQAFYDKDTLFSIWRKRGFSEELIKEYWNKINEAVVSTQNQVITYNGEYIKAFFHASSPYKTENIDQIWGGEKLPYLVSVENEEKEDYQ
;
A
#
# COMPACT_ATOMS: atom_id res chain seq x y z
N ILE A 1 -9.64 -17.75 -1.76
CA ILE A 1 -10.31 -17.18 -0.58
C ILE A 1 -9.67 -15.86 -0.21
N GLU A 2 -10.47 -14.79 -0.16
CA GLU A 2 -10.01 -13.46 0.20
C GLU A 2 -10.25 -13.25 1.70
N TYR A 3 -9.20 -13.44 2.48
CA TYR A 3 -9.28 -13.30 3.93
C TYR A 3 -9.48 -11.85 4.34
N LYS A 4 -10.31 -11.64 5.36
CA LYS A 4 -10.62 -10.32 5.94
C LYS A 4 -9.81 -10.10 7.21
N ALA A 5 -9.41 -8.86 7.43
CA ALA A 5 -8.76 -8.44 8.68
C ALA A 5 -9.77 -8.06 9.77
N ASN A 6 -11.06 -7.98 9.43
CA ASN A 6 -12.15 -7.50 10.29
C ASN A 6 -11.95 -6.07 10.79
N GLN A 7 -11.30 -5.25 9.97
CA GLN A 7 -11.15 -3.82 10.22
C GLN A 7 -11.65 -3.03 9.02
N THR A 8 -12.62 -2.17 9.26
CA THR A 8 -13.26 -1.39 8.21
C THR A 8 -12.52 -0.06 7.99
N ILE A 9 -12.33 0.27 6.72
CA ILE A 9 -11.83 1.58 6.29
C ILE A 9 -12.83 2.17 5.29
N ARG A 10 -12.98 3.50 5.33
CA ARG A 10 -13.86 4.23 4.42
C ARG A 10 -13.01 4.92 3.37
N VAL A 11 -13.26 4.61 2.10
CA VAL A 11 -12.50 5.12 0.96
C VAL A 11 -13.38 5.99 0.08
N LYS A 12 -12.95 7.21 -0.17
CA LYS A 12 -13.65 8.13 -1.06
C LYS A 12 -13.15 7.95 -2.49
N TYR A 13 -14.06 7.69 -3.39
CA TYR A 13 -13.78 7.60 -4.83
C TYR A 13 -13.86 9.00 -5.44
N SER A 14 -12.74 9.52 -5.92
CA SER A 14 -12.61 10.89 -6.41
C SER A 14 -13.53 11.19 -7.60
N LYS A 15 -13.73 10.22 -8.48
CA LYS A 15 -14.57 10.39 -9.66
C LYS A 15 -16.05 10.61 -9.35
N THR A 16 -16.57 9.93 -8.35
CA THR A 16 -17.99 9.92 -8.03
C THR A 16 -18.32 10.68 -6.75
N GLY A 17 -17.33 10.91 -5.89
CA GLY A 17 -17.54 11.42 -4.55
C GLY A 17 -18.10 10.40 -3.58
N ASN A 18 -18.35 9.17 -4.02
CA ASN A 18 -18.89 8.11 -3.16
C ASN A 18 -17.87 7.65 -2.14
N VAL A 19 -18.34 7.37 -0.94
CA VAL A 19 -17.54 6.77 0.13
C VAL A 19 -17.97 5.32 0.29
N VAL A 20 -17.00 4.41 0.17
CA VAL A 20 -17.23 2.97 0.24
C VAL A 20 -16.52 2.43 1.47
N ALA A 21 -17.26 1.74 2.33
CA ALA A 21 -16.69 1.02 3.46
C ALA A 21 -16.20 -0.36 2.98
N MET A 22 -14.97 -0.70 3.33
CA MET A 22 -14.39 -1.99 2.95
C MET A 22 -13.45 -2.49 4.05
N ASP A 23 -13.15 -3.78 4.03
CA ASP A 23 -12.12 -4.33 4.89
C ASP A 23 -10.75 -3.79 4.46
N ILE A 24 -9.85 -3.57 5.41
CA ILE A 24 -8.53 -3.02 5.11
C ILE A 24 -7.73 -3.91 4.14
N ASN A 25 -7.92 -5.23 4.20
CA ASN A 25 -7.27 -6.14 3.25
C ASN A 25 -7.77 -5.91 1.83
N ASP A 26 -9.06 -5.66 1.64
CA ASP A 26 -9.61 -5.32 0.32
C ASP A 26 -9.02 -4.00 -0.20
N TYR A 27 -8.87 -3.02 0.67
CA TYR A 27 -8.23 -1.76 0.34
C TYR A 27 -6.77 -1.96 -0.08
N LEU A 28 -6.00 -2.70 0.71
CA LEU A 28 -4.58 -2.94 0.42
C LEU A 28 -4.36 -3.76 -0.85
N ARG A 29 -5.27 -4.69 -1.18
CA ARG A 29 -5.23 -5.40 -2.46
C ARG A 29 -5.39 -4.46 -3.67
N GLY A 30 -6.02 -3.33 -3.47
CA GLY A 30 -6.14 -2.29 -4.50
C GLY A 30 -4.99 -1.29 -4.49
N VAL A 31 -4.33 -1.10 -3.37
CA VAL A 31 -3.18 -0.18 -3.23
C VAL A 31 -1.89 -0.81 -3.74
N VAL A 32 -1.56 -2.00 -3.29
CA VAL A 32 -0.27 -2.64 -3.60
C VAL A 32 -0.03 -2.71 -5.11
N PRO A 33 -0.95 -3.25 -5.93
CA PRO A 33 -0.71 -3.32 -7.37
C PRO A 33 -0.85 -1.98 -8.09
N SER A 34 -1.40 -0.97 -7.43
CA SER A 34 -1.49 0.40 -7.99
C SER A 34 -0.20 1.19 -7.74
N GLU A 35 0.53 0.85 -6.68
CA GLU A 35 1.79 1.48 -6.31
C GLU A 35 3.01 0.75 -6.88
N MET A 36 2.91 -0.54 -7.12
CA MET A 36 4.01 -1.39 -7.54
C MET A 36 3.53 -2.40 -8.60
N PRO A 37 4.31 -2.65 -9.67
CA PRO A 37 3.93 -3.66 -10.64
C PRO A 37 3.74 -5.04 -10.00
N PRO A 38 2.64 -5.75 -10.31
CA PRO A 38 2.37 -7.07 -9.70
C PRO A 38 3.35 -8.16 -10.16
N SER A 39 4.17 -7.87 -11.18
CA SER A 39 5.24 -8.75 -11.64
C SER A 39 6.46 -8.78 -10.71
N TYR A 40 6.54 -7.87 -9.76
CA TYR A 40 7.66 -7.80 -8.82
C TYR A 40 7.69 -9.03 -7.92
N ASN A 41 8.84 -9.27 -7.31
CA ASN A 41 9.03 -10.35 -6.35
C ASN A 41 8.01 -10.26 -5.21
N ILE A 42 7.55 -11.42 -4.71
CA ILE A 42 6.58 -11.47 -3.61
C ILE A 42 7.07 -10.72 -2.36
N GLU A 43 8.37 -10.76 -2.06
CA GLU A 43 8.93 -10.06 -0.91
C GLU A 43 8.84 -8.54 -1.06
N ALA A 44 9.01 -8.02 -2.28
CA ALA A 44 8.80 -6.60 -2.57
C ALA A 44 7.33 -6.21 -2.40
N LEU A 45 6.41 -7.05 -2.84
CA LEU A 45 4.97 -6.82 -2.67
C LEU A 45 4.56 -6.88 -1.20
N LYS A 46 5.16 -7.76 -0.41
CA LYS A 46 4.96 -7.82 1.05
C LYS A 46 5.44 -6.54 1.73
N ALA A 47 6.63 -6.07 1.37
CA ALA A 47 7.16 -4.81 1.90
C ALA A 47 6.24 -3.64 1.56
N GLN A 48 5.74 -3.59 0.32
CA GLN A 48 4.77 -2.55 -0.10
C GLN A 48 3.48 -2.64 0.71
N ALA A 49 2.98 -3.84 0.99
CA ALA A 49 1.78 -4.03 1.80
C ALA A 49 1.98 -3.51 3.24
N ILE A 50 3.12 -3.76 3.84
CA ILE A 50 3.46 -3.28 5.20
C ILE A 50 3.54 -1.75 5.22
N VAL A 51 4.23 -1.16 4.25
CA VAL A 51 4.34 0.31 4.12
C VAL A 51 2.97 0.95 3.91
N ALA A 52 2.16 0.38 3.02
CA ALA A 52 0.82 0.89 2.72
C ALA A 52 -0.10 0.80 3.94
N ARG A 53 -0.04 -0.30 4.69
CA ARG A 53 -0.80 -0.48 5.93
C ARG A 53 -0.39 0.54 6.98
N THR A 54 0.91 0.77 7.14
CA THR A 54 1.45 1.75 8.07
C THR A 54 0.97 3.15 7.74
N TYR A 55 1.05 3.55 6.49
CA TYR A 55 0.54 4.82 6.01
C TYR A 55 -0.96 4.97 6.30
N THR A 56 -1.72 3.93 6.03
CA THR A 56 -3.17 3.92 6.24
C THR A 56 -3.52 4.12 7.70
N TYR A 57 -2.91 3.36 8.60
CA TYR A 57 -3.17 3.50 10.04
C TYR A 57 -2.73 4.86 10.57
N LYS A 58 -1.58 5.36 10.14
CA LYS A 58 -1.11 6.69 10.52
C LYS A 58 -2.13 7.77 10.13
N LYS A 59 -2.64 7.68 8.92
CA LYS A 59 -3.62 8.64 8.42
C LYS A 59 -4.98 8.54 9.14
N MET A 60 -5.43 7.34 9.44
CA MET A 60 -6.66 7.12 10.21
C MET A 60 -6.57 7.75 11.60
N MET A 61 -5.42 7.69 12.24
CA MET A 61 -5.19 8.28 13.56
C MET A 61 -5.20 9.81 13.54
N THR A 62 -4.89 10.44 12.40
CA THR A 62 -4.84 11.90 12.29
C THR A 62 -6.13 12.51 11.77
N HIS A 63 -7.13 11.67 11.45
CA HIS A 63 -8.44 12.14 11.03
C HIS A 63 -9.21 12.78 12.18
N GLY A 64 -9.76 13.97 11.93
CA GLY A 64 -10.64 14.65 12.86
C GLY A 64 -12.05 14.06 12.89
N GLU A 65 -12.78 14.35 13.96
CA GLU A 65 -14.21 14.03 14.02
C GLU A 65 -14.94 14.73 12.88
N GLY A 66 -15.82 13.99 12.19
CA GLY A 66 -16.65 14.55 11.13
C GLY A 66 -16.10 14.39 9.71
N GLU A 67 -14.93 13.79 9.52
CA GLU A 67 -14.46 13.46 8.19
C GLU A 67 -15.23 12.24 7.63
N GLU A 68 -15.69 12.37 6.37
CA GLU A 68 -16.51 11.33 5.72
C GLU A 68 -15.73 10.07 5.43
N ALA A 69 -14.44 10.19 5.14
CA ALA A 69 -13.62 9.08 4.69
C ALA A 69 -12.25 9.09 5.37
N ASP A 70 -11.72 7.89 5.54
CA ASP A 70 -10.37 7.71 6.09
C ASP A 70 -9.31 7.94 5.01
N MET A 71 -9.59 7.53 3.79
CA MET A 71 -8.68 7.61 2.65
C MET A 71 -9.44 8.03 1.40
N CYS A 72 -8.69 8.47 0.38
CA CYS A 72 -9.21 8.66 -0.97
C CYS A 72 -8.35 7.90 -1.98
N ASP A 73 -8.84 7.76 -3.20
CA ASP A 73 -8.15 7.03 -4.26
C ASP A 73 -7.16 7.88 -5.08
N ASN A 74 -6.94 9.12 -4.68
CA ASN A 74 -6.07 10.05 -5.39
C ASN A 74 -4.62 9.91 -4.90
N HIS A 75 -3.74 9.46 -5.78
CA HIS A 75 -2.32 9.22 -5.47
C HIS A 75 -1.53 10.50 -5.12
N THR A 76 -2.03 11.67 -5.49
CA THR A 76 -1.37 12.94 -5.13
C THR A 76 -1.71 13.38 -3.70
N HIS A 77 -2.73 12.82 -3.12
CA HIS A 77 -3.23 13.19 -1.80
C HIS A 77 -3.17 12.06 -0.78
N CYS A 78 -3.40 10.83 -1.24
CA CYS A 78 -3.35 9.62 -0.42
C CYS A 78 -2.42 8.59 -1.08
N GLN A 79 -2.87 7.36 -1.21
CA GLN A 79 -2.20 6.31 -1.95
C GLN A 79 -2.96 6.04 -3.25
N ALA A 80 -2.27 5.58 -4.29
CA ALA A 80 -2.95 5.10 -5.49
C ALA A 80 -3.81 3.88 -5.11
N PHE A 81 -5.05 3.87 -5.56
CA PHE A 81 -6.00 2.80 -5.29
C PHE A 81 -6.89 2.59 -6.51
N TYR A 82 -7.01 1.32 -6.90
CA TYR A 82 -8.03 0.86 -7.84
C TYR A 82 -8.73 -0.35 -7.24
N ASP A 83 -10.05 -0.41 -7.37
CA ASP A 83 -10.78 -1.61 -6.96
C ASP A 83 -10.46 -2.80 -7.89
N LYS A 84 -10.86 -4.00 -7.47
CA LYS A 84 -10.58 -5.25 -8.17
C LYS A 84 -11.02 -5.21 -9.63
N ASP A 85 -12.25 -4.78 -9.89
CA ASP A 85 -12.81 -4.76 -11.25
C ASP A 85 -12.05 -3.80 -12.16
N THR A 86 -11.68 -2.64 -11.64
CA THR A 86 -10.90 -1.65 -12.37
C THR A 86 -9.50 -2.16 -12.66
N LEU A 87 -8.83 -2.79 -11.70
CA LEU A 87 -7.51 -3.40 -11.88
C LEU A 87 -7.54 -4.48 -12.97
N PHE A 88 -8.51 -5.36 -12.90
CA PHE A 88 -8.65 -6.44 -13.89
C PHE A 88 -8.89 -5.87 -15.29
N SER A 89 -9.70 -4.82 -15.39
CA SER A 89 -9.94 -4.12 -16.65
C SER A 89 -8.65 -3.49 -17.20
N ILE A 90 -7.86 -2.84 -16.35
CA ILE A 90 -6.57 -2.25 -16.74
C ILE A 90 -5.61 -3.32 -17.24
N TRP A 91 -5.51 -4.44 -16.55
CA TRP A 91 -4.61 -5.54 -16.93
C TRP A 91 -5.04 -6.19 -18.24
N ARG A 92 -6.34 -6.36 -18.47
CA ARG A 92 -6.87 -6.86 -19.75
C ARG A 92 -6.52 -5.94 -20.91
N LYS A 93 -6.64 -4.63 -20.69
CA LYS A 93 -6.27 -3.62 -21.70
C LYS A 93 -4.77 -3.62 -22.00
N ARG A 94 -3.94 -3.99 -21.04
CA ARG A 94 -2.51 -4.17 -21.25
C ARG A 94 -2.15 -5.48 -21.97
N GLY A 95 -3.12 -6.33 -22.23
CA GLY A 95 -2.93 -7.59 -22.94
C GLY A 95 -2.60 -8.78 -22.05
N PHE A 96 -2.80 -8.66 -20.74
CA PHE A 96 -2.57 -9.79 -19.82
C PHE A 96 -3.66 -10.84 -20.02
N SER A 97 -3.24 -12.12 -20.07
CA SER A 97 -4.17 -13.24 -20.13
C SER A 97 -4.95 -13.38 -18.82
N GLU A 98 -6.12 -14.02 -18.89
CA GLU A 98 -6.91 -14.28 -17.68
C GLU A 98 -6.15 -15.13 -16.65
N GLU A 99 -5.31 -16.06 -17.12
CA GLU A 99 -4.44 -16.86 -16.25
C GLU A 99 -3.41 -16.00 -15.52
N LEU A 100 -2.78 -15.07 -16.22
CA LEU A 100 -1.80 -14.15 -15.63
C LEU A 100 -2.46 -13.19 -14.63
N ILE A 101 -3.63 -12.67 -14.95
CA ILE A 101 -4.42 -11.81 -14.05
C ILE A 101 -4.72 -12.56 -12.74
N LYS A 102 -5.15 -13.79 -12.84
CA LYS A 102 -5.44 -14.63 -11.68
C LYS A 102 -4.18 -14.92 -10.86
N GLU A 103 -3.07 -15.20 -11.51
CA GLU A 103 -1.77 -15.41 -10.86
C GLU A 103 -1.32 -14.16 -10.09
N TYR A 104 -1.39 -13.00 -10.72
CA TYR A 104 -1.04 -11.72 -10.09
C TYR A 104 -1.96 -11.40 -8.91
N TRP A 105 -3.25 -11.64 -9.05
CA TRP A 105 -4.20 -11.41 -7.96
C TRP A 105 -3.93 -12.32 -6.77
N ASN A 106 -3.65 -13.59 -7.00
CA ASN A 106 -3.28 -14.53 -5.94
C ASN A 106 -2.00 -14.11 -5.24
N LYS A 107 -1.02 -13.63 -5.97
CA LYS A 107 0.25 -13.14 -5.44
C LYS A 107 0.06 -11.89 -4.56
N ILE A 108 -0.76 -10.96 -4.99
CA ILE A 108 -1.10 -9.76 -4.23
C ILE A 108 -1.87 -10.14 -2.96
N ASN A 109 -2.83 -11.05 -3.07
CA ASN A 109 -3.56 -11.55 -1.92
C ASN A 109 -2.63 -12.20 -0.90
N GLU A 110 -1.68 -13.01 -1.34
CA GLU A 110 -0.65 -13.60 -0.48
C GLU A 110 0.18 -12.52 0.21
N ALA A 111 0.62 -11.50 -0.52
CA ALA A 111 1.41 -10.41 0.04
C ALA A 111 0.66 -9.66 1.15
N VAL A 112 -0.62 -9.38 0.95
CA VAL A 112 -1.46 -8.68 1.93
C VAL A 112 -1.77 -9.54 3.14
N VAL A 113 -2.17 -10.79 2.92
CA VAL A 113 -2.60 -11.69 4.00
C VAL A 113 -1.44 -12.17 4.84
N SER A 114 -0.30 -12.53 4.22
CA SER A 114 0.87 -13.01 4.96
C SER A 114 1.52 -11.93 5.83
N THR A 115 1.28 -10.66 5.53
CA THR A 115 1.77 -9.53 6.32
C THR A 115 0.69 -8.92 7.20
N GLN A 116 -0.43 -9.60 7.39
CA GLN A 116 -1.55 -9.09 8.17
C GLN A 116 -1.10 -8.63 9.56
N ASN A 117 -1.56 -7.46 9.98
CA ASN A 117 -1.22 -6.78 11.24
C ASN A 117 0.23 -6.30 11.35
N GLN A 118 1.05 -6.46 10.31
CA GLN A 118 2.40 -5.93 10.33
C GLN A 118 2.43 -4.47 9.89
N VAL A 119 3.05 -3.64 10.70
CA VAL A 119 3.23 -2.21 10.48
C VAL A 119 4.64 -1.81 10.91
N ILE A 120 5.11 -0.68 10.43
CA ILE A 120 6.42 -0.17 10.79
C ILE A 120 6.26 0.91 11.86
N THR A 121 6.93 0.71 13.00
CA THR A 121 6.90 1.66 14.11
C THR A 121 8.30 2.06 14.51
N TYR A 122 8.39 3.23 15.14
CA TYR A 122 9.61 3.73 15.75
C TYR A 122 9.22 4.44 17.06
N ASN A 123 9.83 4.04 18.15
CA ASN A 123 9.50 4.55 19.50
C ASN A 123 8.00 4.43 19.83
N GLY A 124 7.36 3.35 19.41
CA GLY A 124 5.95 3.08 19.68
C GLY A 124 4.96 3.83 18.78
N GLU A 125 5.43 4.59 17.80
CA GLU A 125 4.59 5.34 16.89
C GLU A 125 4.75 4.82 15.45
N TYR A 126 3.66 4.92 14.66
CA TYR A 126 3.74 4.62 13.23
C TYR A 126 4.66 5.63 12.55
N ILE A 127 5.55 5.13 11.68
CA ILE A 127 6.42 6.01 10.91
C ILE A 127 5.62 6.79 9.86
N LYS A 128 6.18 7.91 9.40
CA LYS A 128 5.72 8.57 8.17
C LYS A 128 6.19 7.73 6.99
N ALA A 129 5.28 6.94 6.44
CA ALA A 129 5.60 6.11 5.29
C ALA A 129 5.46 6.92 3.99
N PHE A 130 6.53 6.99 3.21
CA PHE A 130 6.54 7.58 1.88
C PHE A 130 6.95 6.50 0.88
N PHE A 131 6.30 6.49 -0.27
CA PHE A 131 6.66 5.58 -1.35
C PHE A 131 6.24 6.16 -2.70
N HIS A 132 7.02 5.83 -3.73
CA HIS A 132 6.76 6.23 -5.10
C HIS A 132 6.90 5.03 -6.03
N ALA A 133 5.81 4.61 -6.62
CA ALA A 133 5.77 3.45 -7.51
C ALA A 133 6.62 3.62 -8.77
N SER A 134 6.78 4.85 -9.23
CA SER A 134 7.50 5.16 -10.47
C SER A 134 8.99 5.39 -10.29
N SER A 135 9.49 5.47 -9.08
CA SER A 135 10.91 5.66 -8.84
C SER A 135 11.63 4.33 -8.82
N PRO A 136 12.58 4.10 -9.74
CA PRO A 136 13.48 2.98 -9.57
C PRO A 136 14.35 3.30 -8.34
N TYR A 137 14.05 2.67 -7.22
CA TYR A 137 14.85 2.79 -6.04
C TYR A 137 16.22 2.24 -6.30
N LYS A 138 17.08 3.14 -6.65
CA LYS A 138 18.51 2.87 -6.54
C LYS A 138 18.88 3.06 -5.08
N THR A 139 19.97 2.48 -4.70
CA THR A 139 20.62 2.58 -3.42
C THR A 139 21.02 4.01 -3.03
N GLU A 140 20.07 4.93 -3.06
CA GLU A 140 20.30 6.32 -2.66
C GLU A 140 19.80 6.53 -1.23
N ASN A 141 20.35 7.52 -0.55
CA ASN A 141 19.90 7.87 0.79
C ASN A 141 18.43 8.31 0.79
N ILE A 142 17.67 7.87 1.78
CA ILE A 142 16.27 8.18 1.93
C ILE A 142 15.99 9.68 1.97
N ASP A 143 16.86 10.42 2.62
CA ASP A 143 16.79 11.89 2.69
C ASP A 143 16.93 12.57 1.32
N GLN A 144 17.68 11.98 0.39
CA GLN A 144 17.79 12.48 -0.98
C GLN A 144 16.55 12.15 -1.82
N ILE A 145 15.92 11.01 -1.57
CA ILE A 145 14.74 10.57 -2.31
C ILE A 145 13.52 11.43 -1.96
N TRP A 146 13.39 11.85 -0.70
CA TRP A 146 12.18 12.51 -0.21
C TRP A 146 12.36 13.95 0.24
N GLY A 147 13.29 14.68 -0.38
CA GLY A 147 13.36 16.13 -0.25
C GLY A 147 14.25 16.66 0.84
N GLY A 148 15.27 15.93 1.22
CA GLY A 148 16.40 16.47 1.95
C GLY A 148 16.25 16.54 3.46
N GLU A 149 15.13 16.15 4.04
CA GLU A 149 14.98 16.07 5.49
C GLU A 149 15.22 14.64 5.97
N LYS A 150 16.28 14.44 6.70
CA LYS A 150 16.65 13.12 7.21
C LYS A 150 15.79 12.76 8.41
N LEU A 151 14.98 11.71 8.27
CA LEU A 151 14.14 11.19 9.33
C LEU A 151 14.84 9.95 9.95
N PRO A 152 15.23 9.99 11.23
CA PRO A 152 15.98 8.89 11.86
C PRO A 152 15.30 7.53 11.78
N TYR A 153 13.98 7.49 11.89
CA TYR A 153 13.24 6.22 11.85
C TYR A 153 13.23 5.58 10.46
N LEU A 154 13.35 6.35 9.37
CA LEU A 154 13.42 5.80 8.01
C LEU A 154 14.74 5.05 7.80
N VAL A 155 15.83 5.56 8.37
CA VAL A 155 17.13 4.88 8.35
C VAL A 155 17.09 3.58 9.14
N SER A 156 16.43 3.59 10.29
CA SER A 156 16.25 2.38 11.12
C SER A 156 15.46 1.29 10.41
N VAL A 157 14.38 1.67 9.74
CA VAL A 157 13.54 0.74 8.96
C VAL A 157 14.33 0.09 7.83
N GLU A 158 15.15 0.86 7.12
CA GLU A 158 16.01 0.33 6.06
C GLU A 158 16.99 -0.73 6.58
N ASN A 159 17.54 -0.52 7.77
CA ASN A 159 18.44 -1.48 8.40
C ASN A 159 17.69 -2.75 8.85
N GLU A 160 16.52 -2.62 9.39
CA GLU A 160 15.68 -3.76 9.78
C GLU A 160 15.29 -4.63 8.59
N GLU A 161 14.92 -4.01 7.48
CA GLU A 161 14.62 -4.74 6.25
C GLU A 161 15.81 -5.55 5.72
N LYS A 162 17.01 -5.03 5.87
CA LYS A 162 18.23 -5.75 5.47
C LYS A 162 18.56 -6.94 6.39
N GLU A 163 18.19 -6.83 7.65
CA GLU A 163 18.41 -7.92 8.60
C GLU A 163 17.42 -9.07 8.41
N ASP A 164 16.17 -8.74 8.06
CA ASP A 164 15.14 -9.75 7.83
C ASP A 164 15.33 -10.54 6.54
N TYR A 165 16.11 -10.02 5.59
CA TYR A 165 16.38 -10.67 4.30
C TYR A 165 17.71 -11.47 4.29
N GLN A 166 18.38 -11.54 5.39
CA GLN A 166 19.56 -12.39 5.55
C GLN A 166 19.20 -13.75 6.15
#